data_2aa549e95325b6582d826bf5d275e51e
#
_entry.id   2aa549e95325b6582d826bf5d275e51e
#
_cell.length_a   1.000
_cell.length_b   1.000
_cell.length_c   1.000
_cell.angle_alpha   90.00
_cell.angle_beta   90.00
_cell.angle_gamma   90.00
#
_symmetry.space_group_name_H-M   'P 1'
#
loop_
_entity.id
_entity.type
_entity.pdbx_description
1 polymer ?
#
loop_
_entity_poly.entity_id
_entity_poly.type
_entity_poly.pdbx_seq_one_letter_code
_entity_poly.pdbx_strand_id
1 'polypeptide(L)'
;MPYFTTKDACKIFYTTYGVETSNPVVIFLNGTTQTTLYWGGLVPAFSKHFGLLCYDARAQGQSDLGDIPISLKLHVADLKDLLEYLAIDKAHLVGMSHGAWVALAFSAEFPEMVDHLVLCSLSAKTNDRSRAIVRSWLEILRLSGLEAMAWAALPTVFGNSFLNQHRKILDKIVDAVVLRNGRRSLIAQLEAVLRYPPPGNMTKNLNQPALVISGVDDPIIDPSDVRRLADLCNARHAELAGIGHSIPAEAPRIVEKLVLEFLSGSSEY
;
A
#
# COMPACT_ATOMS: atom_id res chain seq x y z
N MET A 1 15.29 9.03 15.57
CA MET A 1 14.32 8.59 14.57
C MET A 1 13.76 7.26 15.03
N PRO A 2 12.46 7.04 14.94
CA PRO A 2 11.87 5.83 15.47
C PRO A 2 12.13 4.64 14.53
N TYR A 3 12.87 3.67 15.04
CA TYR A 3 13.06 2.36 14.43
C TYR A 3 12.60 1.29 15.39
N PHE A 4 11.85 0.34 14.88
CA PHE A 4 11.58 -0.93 15.51
C PHE A 4 12.57 -1.97 14.98
N THR A 5 13.08 -2.85 15.83
CA THR A 5 13.96 -3.95 15.42
C THR A 5 13.20 -5.27 15.52
N THR A 6 13.05 -5.95 14.39
CA THR A 6 12.39 -7.25 14.31
C THR A 6 13.19 -8.35 15.01
N LYS A 7 12.59 -9.54 15.22
CA LYS A 7 13.25 -10.70 15.84
C LYS A 7 14.49 -11.18 15.08
N ASP A 8 14.56 -10.93 13.78
CA ASP A 8 15.73 -11.23 12.94
C ASP A 8 16.67 -10.01 12.75
N ALA A 9 16.61 -9.05 13.66
CA ALA A 9 17.45 -7.86 13.71
C ALA A 9 17.31 -6.87 12.52
N CYS A 10 16.26 -6.98 11.72
CA CYS A 10 15.94 -6.02 10.67
C CYS A 10 15.32 -4.74 11.28
N LYS A 11 15.82 -3.57 10.89
CA LYS A 11 15.29 -2.29 11.36
C LYS A 11 14.16 -1.82 10.46
N ILE A 12 13.00 -1.58 11.04
CA ILE A 12 11.80 -1.07 10.39
C ILE A 12 11.60 0.38 10.82
N PHE A 13 11.62 1.29 9.86
CA PHE A 13 11.35 2.71 10.08
C PHE A 13 9.84 2.96 10.17
N TYR A 14 9.41 3.78 11.14
CA TYR A 14 8.03 4.19 11.28
C TYR A 14 7.89 5.63 11.78
N THR A 15 6.72 6.21 11.59
CA THR A 15 6.30 7.49 12.16
C THR A 15 4.91 7.35 12.76
N THR A 16 4.68 8.01 13.90
CA THR A 16 3.38 8.02 14.59
C THR A 16 2.89 9.44 14.79
N TYR A 17 1.57 9.59 14.87
CA TYR A 17 0.89 10.85 15.17
C TYR A 17 -0.28 10.53 16.10
N GLY A 18 -0.18 10.93 17.38
CA GLY A 18 -1.26 10.75 18.37
C GLY A 18 -1.68 9.31 18.65
N VAL A 19 -0.77 8.32 18.51
CA VAL A 19 -1.05 6.90 18.76
C VAL A 19 -1.24 6.62 20.26
N GLU A 20 -0.66 7.46 21.11
CA GLU A 20 -0.76 7.41 22.58
C GLU A 20 -2.12 7.91 23.13
N THR A 21 -2.99 8.42 22.27
CA THR A 21 -4.34 8.86 22.64
C THR A 21 -5.32 7.69 22.68
N SER A 22 -6.51 7.92 23.23
CA SER A 22 -7.61 6.94 23.23
C SER A 22 -8.30 6.82 21.87
N ASN A 23 -7.86 7.55 20.86
CA ASN A 23 -8.44 7.51 19.52
C ASN A 23 -8.13 6.18 18.82
N PRO A 24 -9.03 5.65 17.99
CA PRO A 24 -8.73 4.52 17.13
C PRO A 24 -7.51 4.80 16.24
N VAL A 25 -6.72 3.78 15.94
CA VAL A 25 -5.49 3.92 15.14
C VAL A 25 -5.73 3.55 13.69
N VAL A 26 -5.22 4.38 12.77
CA VAL A 26 -5.13 4.07 11.33
C VAL A 26 -3.69 3.77 10.97
N ILE A 27 -3.47 2.65 10.29
CA ILE A 27 -2.17 2.23 9.79
C ILE A 27 -2.16 2.38 8.27
N PHE A 28 -1.20 3.15 7.77
CA PHE A 28 -0.98 3.33 6.34
C PHE A 28 0.13 2.40 5.84
N LEU A 29 -0.21 1.54 4.86
CA LEU A 29 0.69 0.55 4.28
C LEU A 29 1.06 0.93 2.84
N ASN A 30 2.35 1.10 2.60
CA ASN A 30 2.91 1.60 1.34
C ASN A 30 2.79 0.62 0.18
N GLY A 31 2.55 1.14 -1.04
CA GLY A 31 2.78 0.42 -2.27
C GLY A 31 4.28 0.23 -2.57
N THR A 32 4.60 -0.55 -3.60
CA THR A 32 5.97 -0.71 -4.09
C THR A 32 6.56 0.66 -4.47
N THR A 33 7.82 0.92 -4.13
CA THR A 33 8.52 2.21 -4.30
C THR A 33 8.05 3.38 -3.44
N GLN A 34 6.97 3.22 -2.67
CA GLN A 34 6.46 4.26 -1.77
C GLN A 34 7.12 4.17 -0.39
N THR A 35 7.03 5.26 0.35
CA THR A 35 7.55 5.39 1.73
C THR A 35 6.50 6.08 2.60
N THR A 36 6.76 6.20 3.90
CA THR A 36 5.91 6.94 4.85
C THR A 36 5.52 8.34 4.35
N LEU A 37 6.38 8.99 3.55
CA LEU A 37 6.13 10.32 2.98
C LEU A 37 4.99 10.34 1.96
N TYR A 38 4.62 9.20 1.39
CA TYR A 38 3.51 9.08 0.45
C TYR A 38 2.17 9.52 1.05
N TRP A 39 1.99 9.28 2.34
CA TRP A 39 0.76 9.57 3.08
C TRP A 39 0.70 10.97 3.66
N GLY A 40 1.80 11.75 3.52
CA GLY A 40 1.94 13.08 4.13
C GLY A 40 0.80 14.06 3.81
N GLY A 41 0.20 13.96 2.62
CA GLY A 41 -0.97 14.75 2.24
C GLY A 41 -2.25 14.42 3.01
N LEU A 42 -2.39 13.19 3.52
CA LEU A 42 -3.56 12.72 4.26
C LEU A 42 -3.41 12.89 5.78
N VAL A 43 -2.18 12.90 6.29
CA VAL A 43 -1.88 13.00 7.73
C VAL A 43 -2.63 14.16 8.41
N PRO A 44 -2.66 15.41 7.88
CA PRO A 44 -3.32 16.53 8.57
C PRO A 44 -4.83 16.36 8.77
N ALA A 45 -5.50 15.66 7.88
CA ALA A 45 -6.94 15.40 8.00
C ALA A 45 -7.23 14.25 8.95
N PHE A 46 -6.51 13.14 8.79
CA PHE A 46 -6.72 11.94 9.58
C PHE A 46 -6.30 12.10 11.04
N SER A 47 -5.21 12.82 11.34
CA SER A 47 -4.73 13.03 12.72
C SER A 47 -5.67 13.83 13.62
N LYS A 48 -6.71 14.44 13.06
CA LYS A 48 -7.78 15.10 13.83
C LYS A 48 -8.73 14.10 14.51
N HIS A 49 -8.81 12.87 13.99
CA HIS A 49 -9.79 11.88 14.38
C HIS A 49 -9.17 10.56 14.86
N PHE A 50 -7.95 10.27 14.43
CA PHE A 50 -7.27 8.99 14.62
C PHE A 50 -5.84 9.18 15.11
N GLY A 51 -5.34 8.22 15.88
CA GLY A 51 -3.91 7.98 15.97
C GLY A 51 -3.43 7.40 14.64
N LEU A 52 -2.23 7.80 14.16
CA LEU A 52 -1.73 7.34 12.86
C LEU A 52 -0.39 6.63 13.02
N LEU A 53 -0.24 5.50 12.31
CA LEU A 53 1.02 4.80 12.10
C LEU A 53 1.30 4.73 10.59
N CYS A 54 2.42 5.31 10.16
CA CYS A 54 2.99 5.08 8.83
C CYS A 54 4.31 4.35 9.01
N TYR A 55 4.58 3.30 8.24
CA TYR A 55 5.86 2.61 8.31
C TYR A 55 6.37 2.25 6.91
N ASP A 56 7.68 2.23 6.78
CA ASP A 56 8.34 1.68 5.62
C ASP A 56 8.47 0.17 5.85
N ALA A 57 7.80 -0.65 5.06
CA ALA A 57 7.92 -2.08 5.19
C ALA A 57 9.37 -2.52 4.89
N ARG A 58 9.76 -3.71 5.31
CA ARG A 58 11.07 -4.30 4.99
C ARG A 58 11.43 -4.08 3.52
N ALA A 59 12.64 -3.63 3.25
CA ALA A 59 13.16 -3.24 1.94
C ALA A 59 12.52 -1.99 1.30
N GLN A 60 11.74 -1.21 2.04
CA GLN A 60 11.23 0.08 1.57
C GLN A 60 11.90 1.24 2.31
N GLY A 61 12.07 2.36 1.61
CA GLY A 61 12.45 3.64 2.19
C GLY A 61 13.67 3.55 3.11
N GLN A 62 13.44 3.86 4.38
CA GLN A 62 14.46 3.86 5.43
C GLN A 62 14.56 2.53 6.21
N SER A 63 13.74 1.53 5.87
CA SER A 63 13.81 0.20 6.46
C SER A 63 14.87 -0.66 5.81
N ASP A 64 15.51 -1.53 6.62
CA ASP A 64 16.48 -2.49 6.13
C ASP A 64 15.85 -3.56 5.23
N LEU A 65 16.65 -4.18 4.38
CA LEU A 65 16.28 -5.38 3.63
C LEU A 65 16.24 -6.61 4.54
N GLY A 66 17.16 -6.68 5.51
CA GLY A 66 17.39 -7.88 6.32
C GLY A 66 18.00 -9.02 5.53
N ASP A 67 18.21 -10.16 6.21
CA ASP A 67 18.88 -11.35 5.64
C ASP A 67 17.89 -12.45 5.22
N ILE A 68 16.63 -12.37 5.71
CA ILE A 68 15.58 -13.34 5.36
C ILE A 68 14.97 -12.96 4.01
N PRO A 69 14.79 -13.92 3.08
CA PRO A 69 14.10 -13.65 1.80
C PRO A 69 12.71 -13.09 2.00
N ILE A 70 12.41 -12.00 1.28
CA ILE A 70 11.11 -11.32 1.37
C ILE A 70 9.99 -12.27 0.95
N SER A 71 8.92 -12.27 1.75
CA SER A 71 7.66 -12.96 1.45
C SER A 71 6.47 -12.18 2.04
N LEU A 72 5.27 -12.45 1.55
CA LEU A 72 4.06 -11.84 2.11
C LEU A 72 3.90 -12.17 3.60
N LYS A 73 4.18 -13.42 3.98
CA LYS A 73 4.15 -13.88 5.37
C LYS A 73 5.14 -13.13 6.26
N LEU A 74 6.34 -12.80 5.74
CA LEU A 74 7.34 -12.03 6.48
C LEU A 74 6.86 -10.60 6.73
N HIS A 75 6.26 -9.94 5.74
CA HIS A 75 5.67 -8.61 5.94
C HIS A 75 4.51 -8.62 6.94
N VAL A 76 3.68 -9.65 6.94
CA VAL A 76 2.61 -9.83 7.93
C VAL A 76 3.19 -9.99 9.33
N ALA A 77 4.25 -10.80 9.48
CA ALA A 77 4.93 -10.99 10.77
C ALA A 77 5.60 -9.69 11.26
N ASP A 78 6.29 -8.96 10.37
CA ASP A 78 6.89 -7.66 10.72
C ASP A 78 5.86 -6.64 11.19
N LEU A 79 4.69 -6.58 10.54
CA LEU A 79 3.59 -5.69 10.94
C LEU A 79 3.05 -6.12 12.31
N LYS A 80 2.84 -7.42 12.53
CA LYS A 80 2.37 -7.94 13.82
C LYS A 80 3.33 -7.57 14.96
N ASP A 81 4.62 -7.82 14.77
CA ASP A 81 5.66 -7.50 15.77
C ASP A 81 5.74 -5.97 16.02
N LEU A 82 5.58 -5.13 14.98
CA LEU A 82 5.54 -3.67 15.14
C LEU A 82 4.33 -3.19 15.94
N LEU A 83 3.14 -3.77 15.71
CA LEU A 83 1.94 -3.42 16.47
C LEU A 83 2.06 -3.83 17.95
N GLU A 84 2.59 -5.01 18.22
CA GLU A 84 2.88 -5.46 19.59
C GLU A 84 3.89 -4.53 20.29
N TYR A 85 4.95 -4.13 19.58
CA TYR A 85 5.95 -3.19 20.11
C TYR A 85 5.34 -1.82 20.48
N LEU A 86 4.37 -1.36 19.68
CA LEU A 86 3.68 -0.08 19.91
C LEU A 86 2.46 -0.19 20.82
N ALA A 87 2.18 -1.39 21.37
CA ALA A 87 0.99 -1.69 22.17
C ALA A 87 -0.33 -1.30 21.45
N ILE A 88 -0.41 -1.56 20.14
CA ILE A 88 -1.60 -1.35 19.32
C ILE A 88 -2.33 -2.69 19.20
N ASP A 89 -3.37 -2.88 19.99
CA ASP A 89 -4.13 -4.13 20.00
C ASP A 89 -5.03 -4.27 18.78
N LYS A 90 -5.55 -3.14 18.26
CA LYS A 90 -6.49 -3.11 17.15
C LYS A 90 -6.41 -1.82 16.35
N ALA A 91 -6.56 -1.90 15.02
CA ALA A 91 -6.43 -0.74 14.13
C ALA A 91 -7.26 -0.87 12.85
N HIS A 92 -7.47 0.27 12.18
CA HIS A 92 -7.90 0.32 10.79
C HIS A 92 -6.69 0.21 9.87
N LEU A 93 -6.76 -0.59 8.81
CA LEU A 93 -5.70 -0.74 7.83
C LEU A 93 -6.06 -0.04 6.53
N VAL A 94 -5.19 0.83 6.04
CA VAL A 94 -5.33 1.52 4.75
C VAL A 94 -4.10 1.18 3.91
N GLY A 95 -4.28 0.28 2.95
CA GLY A 95 -3.18 -0.22 2.11
C GLY A 95 -3.29 0.24 0.66
N MET A 96 -2.13 0.52 0.06
CA MET A 96 -1.98 0.83 -1.36
C MET A 96 -1.22 -0.29 -2.07
N SER A 97 -1.81 -0.93 -3.11
CA SER A 97 -1.13 -1.92 -3.97
C SER A 97 -0.45 -3.02 -3.16
N HIS A 98 0.89 -3.08 -3.11
CA HIS A 98 1.65 -3.99 -2.23
C HIS A 98 1.18 -3.90 -0.77
N GLY A 99 1.00 -2.68 -0.24
CA GLY A 99 0.50 -2.47 1.12
C GLY A 99 -0.95 -2.96 1.32
N ALA A 100 -1.79 -2.88 0.28
CA ALA A 100 -3.13 -3.46 0.31
C ALA A 100 -3.08 -5.00 0.35
N TRP A 101 -2.11 -5.60 -0.33
CA TRP A 101 -1.88 -7.05 -0.26
C TRP A 101 -1.46 -7.49 1.14
N VAL A 102 -0.53 -6.75 1.77
CA VAL A 102 -0.10 -7.01 3.15
C VAL A 102 -1.26 -6.80 4.12
N ALA A 103 -2.05 -5.73 3.97
CA ALA A 103 -3.21 -5.44 4.81
C ALA A 103 -4.26 -6.55 4.74
N LEU A 104 -4.57 -7.05 3.52
CA LEU A 104 -5.50 -8.17 3.33
C LEU A 104 -4.98 -9.46 3.97
N ALA A 105 -3.71 -9.78 3.77
CA ALA A 105 -3.09 -10.98 4.36
C ALA A 105 -3.05 -10.90 5.89
N PHE A 106 -2.74 -9.73 6.44
CA PHE A 106 -2.76 -9.48 7.88
C PHE A 106 -4.18 -9.64 8.45
N SER A 107 -5.19 -9.07 7.80
CA SER A 107 -6.58 -9.17 8.22
C SER A 107 -7.11 -10.61 8.19
N ALA A 108 -6.62 -11.43 7.28
CA ALA A 108 -6.98 -12.86 7.19
C ALA A 108 -6.31 -13.71 8.28
N GLU A 109 -5.08 -13.34 8.71
CA GLU A 109 -4.31 -14.08 9.73
C GLU A 109 -4.63 -13.61 11.15
N PHE A 110 -4.90 -12.29 11.35
CA PHE A 110 -5.18 -11.65 12.64
C PHE A 110 -6.47 -10.82 12.59
N PRO A 111 -7.63 -11.45 12.33
CA PRO A 111 -8.90 -10.72 12.15
C PRO A 111 -9.31 -9.90 13.39
N GLU A 112 -8.95 -10.34 14.58
CA GLU A 112 -9.25 -9.65 15.85
C GLU A 112 -8.49 -8.32 16.00
N MET A 113 -7.36 -8.15 15.32
CA MET A 113 -6.54 -6.94 15.36
C MET A 113 -6.97 -5.88 14.31
N VAL A 114 -7.98 -6.14 13.50
CA VAL A 114 -8.41 -5.23 12.43
C VAL A 114 -9.86 -4.83 12.61
N ASP A 115 -10.11 -3.51 12.67
CA ASP A 115 -11.45 -2.96 12.72
C ASP A 115 -12.06 -2.78 11.34
N HIS A 116 -11.37 -2.04 10.47
CA HIS A 116 -11.80 -1.76 9.10
C HIS A 116 -10.62 -1.95 8.15
N LEU A 117 -10.93 -2.36 6.92
CA LEU A 117 -9.94 -2.64 5.89
C LEU A 117 -10.21 -1.79 4.65
N VAL A 118 -9.22 -0.99 4.24
CA VAL A 118 -9.26 -0.21 2.99
C VAL A 118 -8.18 -0.71 2.04
N LEU A 119 -8.58 -1.14 0.86
CA LEU A 119 -7.72 -1.73 -0.16
C LEU A 119 -7.73 -0.85 -1.41
N CYS A 120 -6.67 -0.08 -1.63
CA CYS A 120 -6.48 0.73 -2.82
C CYS A 120 -5.67 -0.04 -3.86
N SER A 121 -6.15 -0.11 -5.11
CA SER A 121 -5.45 -0.69 -6.26
C SER A 121 -5.01 -2.14 -6.03
N LEU A 122 -5.95 -2.97 -5.60
CA LEU A 122 -5.78 -4.42 -5.44
C LEU A 122 -6.92 -5.15 -6.14
N SER A 123 -6.62 -6.29 -6.77
CA SER A 123 -7.58 -7.16 -7.46
C SER A 123 -7.55 -8.58 -6.91
N ALA A 124 -8.60 -9.38 -7.14
CA ALA A 124 -8.71 -10.75 -6.60
C ALA A 124 -7.59 -11.69 -7.08
N LYS A 125 -7.04 -11.43 -8.25
CA LYS A 125 -5.91 -12.18 -8.80
C LYS A 125 -4.97 -11.28 -9.60
N THR A 126 -3.73 -11.70 -9.73
CA THR A 126 -2.75 -11.09 -10.61
C THR A 126 -2.85 -11.75 -11.98
N ASN A 127 -3.28 -11.00 -13.00
CA ASN A 127 -3.36 -11.47 -14.37
C ASN A 127 -1.98 -11.44 -15.07
N ASP A 128 -1.88 -11.97 -16.29
CA ASP A 128 -0.62 -12.05 -17.03
C ASP A 128 -0.07 -10.65 -17.40
N ARG A 129 -0.95 -9.67 -17.65
CA ARG A 129 -0.54 -8.28 -17.90
C ARG A 129 0.13 -7.67 -16.68
N SER A 130 -0.48 -7.80 -15.50
CA SER A 130 0.11 -7.34 -14.24
C SER A 130 1.49 -7.94 -14.00
N ARG A 131 1.60 -9.27 -14.21
CA ARG A 131 2.88 -10.00 -14.08
C ARG A 131 3.92 -9.50 -15.08
N ALA A 132 3.52 -9.27 -16.33
CA ALA A 132 4.41 -8.76 -17.37
C ALA A 132 4.91 -7.34 -17.03
N ILE A 133 4.04 -6.45 -16.54
CA ILE A 133 4.42 -5.11 -16.10
C ILE A 133 5.45 -5.18 -14.96
N VAL A 134 5.16 -5.91 -13.88
CA VAL A 134 6.08 -6.05 -12.75
C VAL A 134 7.41 -6.70 -13.18
N ARG A 135 7.35 -7.70 -14.08
CA ARG A 135 8.54 -8.34 -14.63
C ARG A 135 9.36 -7.36 -15.48
N SER A 136 8.73 -6.51 -16.27
CA SER A 136 9.45 -5.50 -17.07
C SER A 136 10.16 -4.48 -16.17
N TRP A 137 9.53 -4.02 -15.09
CA TRP A 137 10.20 -3.16 -14.11
C TRP A 137 11.42 -3.83 -13.48
N LEU A 138 11.30 -5.11 -13.11
CA LEU A 138 12.40 -5.88 -12.53
C LEU A 138 13.58 -5.99 -13.52
N GLU A 139 13.31 -6.33 -14.79
CA GLU A 139 14.39 -6.47 -15.80
C GLU A 139 15.03 -5.11 -16.13
N ILE A 140 14.25 -4.03 -16.27
CA ILE A 140 14.78 -2.68 -16.46
C ILE A 140 15.64 -2.26 -15.27
N LEU A 141 15.18 -2.52 -14.03
CA LEU A 141 15.94 -2.23 -12.81
C LEU A 141 17.27 -2.98 -12.77
N ARG A 142 17.29 -4.23 -13.22
CA ARG A 142 18.51 -5.07 -13.29
C ARG A 142 19.48 -4.61 -14.36
N LEU A 143 18.99 -4.19 -15.50
CA LEU A 143 19.83 -3.83 -16.64
C LEU A 143 20.27 -2.37 -16.60
N SER A 144 19.37 -1.46 -16.24
CA SER A 144 19.53 -0.02 -16.43
C SER A 144 19.40 0.82 -15.16
N GLY A 145 19.04 0.20 -14.00
CA GLY A 145 18.99 0.88 -12.71
C GLY A 145 17.67 1.53 -12.38
N LEU A 146 17.65 2.23 -11.22
CA LEU A 146 16.43 2.79 -10.61
C LEU A 146 15.77 3.86 -11.47
N GLU A 147 16.55 4.77 -12.04
CA GLU A 147 16.03 5.90 -12.82
C GLU A 147 15.28 5.40 -14.06
N ALA A 148 15.91 4.50 -14.84
CA ALA A 148 15.29 3.91 -16.02
C ALA A 148 13.99 3.14 -15.68
N MET A 149 14.00 2.40 -14.57
CA MET A 149 12.81 1.70 -14.09
C MET A 149 11.73 2.68 -13.65
N ALA A 150 12.07 3.76 -12.94
CA ALA A 150 11.11 4.76 -12.48
C ALA A 150 10.43 5.45 -13.68
N TRP A 151 11.19 5.84 -14.70
CA TRP A 151 10.64 6.38 -15.97
C TRP A 151 9.71 5.39 -16.65
N ALA A 152 10.10 4.12 -16.75
CA ALA A 152 9.28 3.08 -17.38
C ALA A 152 7.99 2.78 -16.58
N ALA A 153 8.00 3.01 -15.28
CA ALA A 153 6.84 2.78 -14.41
C ALA A 153 5.78 3.90 -14.51
N LEU A 154 6.17 5.16 -14.80
CA LEU A 154 5.24 6.30 -14.80
C LEU A 154 3.95 6.04 -15.58
N PRO A 155 3.96 5.59 -16.85
CA PRO A 155 2.75 5.40 -17.64
C PRO A 155 1.89 4.22 -17.20
N THR A 156 2.38 3.37 -16.33
CA THR A 156 1.62 2.26 -15.75
C THR A 156 1.14 2.53 -14.33
N VAL A 157 1.76 3.50 -13.64
CA VAL A 157 1.42 3.87 -12.27
C VAL A 157 0.43 5.04 -12.23
N PHE A 158 0.52 5.97 -13.17
CA PHE A 158 -0.33 7.16 -13.19
C PHE A 158 -1.28 7.18 -14.40
N GLY A 159 -2.50 7.66 -14.16
CA GLY A 159 -3.47 7.90 -15.21
C GLY A 159 -3.06 9.07 -16.11
N ASN A 160 -3.61 9.10 -17.34
CA ASN A 160 -3.28 10.10 -18.34
C ASN A 160 -3.55 11.54 -17.87
N SER A 161 -4.63 11.76 -17.11
CA SER A 161 -4.96 13.06 -16.52
C SER A 161 -3.86 13.57 -15.61
N PHE A 162 -3.36 12.71 -14.70
CA PHE A 162 -2.28 13.06 -13.79
C PHE A 162 -0.98 13.41 -14.54
N LEU A 163 -0.58 12.56 -15.49
CA LEU A 163 0.64 12.77 -16.27
C LEU A 163 0.60 14.10 -17.03
N ASN A 164 -0.53 14.45 -17.66
CA ASN A 164 -0.71 15.70 -18.37
C ASN A 164 -0.65 16.93 -17.45
N GLN A 165 -1.33 16.87 -16.31
CA GLN A 165 -1.37 17.97 -15.35
C GLN A 165 -0.01 18.19 -14.67
N HIS A 166 0.76 17.12 -14.44
CA HIS A 166 2.00 17.14 -13.67
C HIS A 166 3.27 17.00 -14.55
N ARG A 167 3.17 17.16 -15.87
CA ARG A 167 4.29 17.00 -16.82
C ARG A 167 5.57 17.74 -16.42
N LYS A 168 5.44 18.90 -15.76
CA LYS A 168 6.58 19.75 -15.34
C LYS A 168 7.33 19.22 -14.12
N ILE A 169 6.79 18.23 -13.42
CA ILE A 169 7.38 17.68 -12.20
C ILE A 169 7.66 16.17 -12.30
N LEU A 170 7.51 15.56 -13.48
CA LEU A 170 7.76 14.12 -13.65
C LEU A 170 9.22 13.76 -13.31
N ASP A 171 10.20 14.60 -13.69
CA ASP A 171 11.60 14.43 -13.28
C ASP A 171 11.73 14.36 -11.74
N LYS A 172 11.06 15.27 -11.01
CA LYS A 172 11.07 15.28 -9.55
C LYS A 172 10.41 14.04 -8.92
N ILE A 173 9.40 13.49 -9.58
CA ILE A 173 8.77 12.22 -9.15
C ILE A 173 9.77 11.08 -9.32
N VAL A 174 10.46 11.01 -10.45
CA VAL A 174 11.51 10.02 -10.71
C VAL A 174 12.65 10.17 -9.72
N ASP A 175 13.17 11.39 -9.51
CA ASP A 175 14.23 11.69 -8.53
C ASP A 175 13.82 11.23 -7.12
N ALA A 176 12.56 11.45 -6.74
CA ALA A 176 12.06 11.01 -5.44
C ALA A 176 12.03 9.48 -5.30
N VAL A 177 11.70 8.75 -6.37
CA VAL A 177 11.77 7.28 -6.39
C VAL A 177 13.22 6.82 -6.26
N VAL A 178 14.14 7.41 -7.00
CA VAL A 178 15.58 7.08 -6.98
C VAL A 178 16.16 7.35 -5.59
N LEU A 179 15.87 8.51 -5.02
CA LEU A 179 16.41 8.93 -3.72
C LEU A 179 15.95 8.05 -2.56
N ARG A 180 14.71 7.55 -2.64
CA ARG A 180 14.04 6.85 -1.53
C ARG A 180 14.14 5.34 -1.59
N ASN A 181 14.67 4.76 -2.67
CA ASN A 181 14.73 3.32 -2.86
C ASN A 181 16.12 2.81 -3.11
N GLY A 182 16.47 1.68 -2.49
CA GLY A 182 17.69 0.93 -2.77
C GLY A 182 17.49 -0.06 -3.92
N ARG A 183 18.41 -0.10 -4.90
CA ARG A 183 18.33 -1.02 -6.04
C ARG A 183 18.18 -2.49 -5.59
N ARG A 184 19.02 -2.94 -4.64
CA ARG A 184 18.99 -4.32 -4.12
C ARG A 184 17.67 -4.63 -3.42
N SER A 185 17.20 -3.69 -2.60
CA SER A 185 15.93 -3.80 -1.86
C SER A 185 14.74 -3.91 -2.79
N LEU A 186 14.69 -3.05 -3.82
CA LEU A 186 13.59 -3.06 -4.78
C LEU A 186 13.60 -4.29 -5.69
N ILE A 187 14.77 -4.81 -6.08
CA ILE A 187 14.87 -6.10 -6.80
C ILE A 187 14.25 -7.21 -5.95
N ALA A 188 14.65 -7.33 -4.69
CA ALA A 188 14.13 -8.35 -3.79
C ALA A 188 12.61 -8.24 -3.59
N GLN A 189 12.09 -7.01 -3.49
CA GLN A 189 10.67 -6.73 -3.35
C GLN A 189 9.86 -7.11 -4.60
N LEU A 190 10.32 -6.72 -5.81
CA LEU A 190 9.66 -7.07 -7.06
C LEU A 190 9.67 -8.59 -7.31
N GLU A 191 10.78 -9.27 -6.99
CA GLU A 191 10.85 -10.73 -7.06
C GLU A 191 9.87 -11.40 -6.11
N ALA A 192 9.70 -10.85 -4.91
CA ALA A 192 8.75 -11.38 -3.93
C ALA A 192 7.29 -11.20 -4.39
N VAL A 193 6.93 -10.01 -4.86
CA VAL A 193 5.57 -9.70 -5.37
C VAL A 193 5.16 -10.64 -6.50
N LEU A 194 6.07 -10.99 -7.41
CA LEU A 194 5.81 -11.95 -8.48
C LEU A 194 5.45 -13.37 -7.99
N ARG A 195 5.77 -13.69 -6.74
CA ARG A 195 5.52 -14.99 -6.10
C ARG A 195 4.36 -14.98 -5.10
N TYR A 196 3.77 -13.81 -4.81
CA TYR A 196 2.67 -13.73 -3.85
C TYR A 196 1.45 -14.54 -4.31
N PRO A 197 0.73 -15.17 -3.38
CA PRO A 197 -0.52 -15.86 -3.70
C PRO A 197 -1.59 -14.87 -4.18
N PRO A 198 -2.56 -15.28 -5.01
CA PRO A 198 -3.65 -14.41 -5.41
C PRO A 198 -4.42 -13.84 -4.21
N PRO A 199 -4.72 -12.52 -4.17
CA PRO A 199 -5.42 -11.90 -3.04
C PRO A 199 -6.76 -12.56 -2.71
N GLY A 200 -7.54 -12.97 -3.71
CA GLY A 200 -8.81 -13.66 -3.51
C GLY A 200 -8.74 -14.97 -2.71
N ASN A 201 -7.56 -15.57 -2.59
CA ASN A 201 -7.39 -16.78 -1.77
C ASN A 201 -7.39 -16.47 -0.26
N MET A 202 -7.22 -15.21 0.14
CA MET A 202 -7.10 -14.78 1.52
C MET A 202 -8.40 -14.17 2.09
N THR A 203 -9.49 -14.15 1.31
CA THR A 203 -10.74 -13.47 1.71
C THR A 203 -11.68 -14.32 2.56
N LYS A 204 -11.44 -15.62 2.70
CA LYS A 204 -12.38 -16.58 3.32
C LYS A 204 -12.75 -16.28 4.79
N ASN A 205 -11.84 -15.67 5.54
CA ASN A 205 -12.00 -15.42 6.98
C ASN A 205 -12.16 -13.93 7.30
N LEU A 206 -12.40 -13.11 6.29
CA LEU A 206 -12.59 -11.68 6.50
C LEU A 206 -14.00 -11.41 7.03
N ASN A 207 -14.06 -10.79 8.20
CA ASN A 207 -15.30 -10.41 8.86
C ASN A 207 -15.37 -8.88 9.09
N GLN A 208 -14.30 -8.17 8.83
CA GLN A 208 -14.20 -6.73 9.03
C GLN A 208 -14.93 -5.99 7.91
N PRO A 209 -15.59 -4.85 8.20
CA PRO A 209 -16.03 -3.94 7.17
C PRO A 209 -14.86 -3.59 6.22
N ALA A 210 -15.10 -3.66 4.92
CA ALA A 210 -14.07 -3.42 3.93
C ALA A 210 -14.50 -2.40 2.87
N LEU A 211 -13.54 -1.60 2.40
CA LEU A 211 -13.68 -0.67 1.27
C LEU A 211 -12.59 -0.98 0.25
N VAL A 212 -12.99 -1.23 -0.98
CA VAL A 212 -12.08 -1.37 -2.13
C VAL A 212 -12.17 -0.11 -2.97
N ILE A 213 -11.02 0.49 -3.29
CA ILE A 213 -10.94 1.69 -4.14
C ILE A 213 -10.08 1.36 -5.37
N SER A 214 -10.61 1.62 -6.57
CA SER A 214 -9.91 1.38 -7.84
C SER A 214 -9.95 2.59 -8.76
N GLY A 215 -8.92 2.75 -9.57
CA GLY A 215 -8.88 3.69 -10.68
C GLY A 215 -9.33 3.01 -11.99
N VAL A 216 -10.16 3.69 -12.77
CA VAL A 216 -10.64 3.16 -14.07
C VAL A 216 -9.51 3.07 -15.08
N ASP A 217 -8.55 3.99 -15.00
CA ASP A 217 -7.41 4.07 -15.93
C ASP A 217 -6.18 3.29 -15.44
N ASP A 218 -6.34 2.42 -14.42
CA ASP A 218 -5.27 1.58 -13.90
C ASP A 218 -4.94 0.43 -14.87
N PRO A 219 -3.75 0.42 -15.50
CA PRO A 219 -3.40 -0.65 -16.43
C PRO A 219 -2.82 -1.89 -15.76
N ILE A 220 -2.54 -1.82 -14.45
CA ILE A 220 -1.91 -2.91 -13.69
C ILE A 220 -2.97 -3.90 -13.22
N ILE A 221 -4.14 -3.42 -12.79
CA ILE A 221 -5.21 -4.27 -12.27
C ILE A 221 -6.42 -4.31 -13.23
N ASP A 222 -7.06 -5.46 -13.31
CA ASP A 222 -8.26 -5.63 -14.14
C ASP A 222 -9.52 -5.21 -13.35
N PRO A 223 -10.38 -4.31 -13.89
CA PRO A 223 -11.57 -3.85 -13.20
C PRO A 223 -12.54 -4.98 -12.80
N SER A 224 -12.63 -6.04 -13.61
CA SER A 224 -13.49 -7.20 -13.28
C SER A 224 -12.95 -7.99 -12.09
N ASP A 225 -11.63 -8.11 -11.97
CA ASP A 225 -10.99 -8.78 -10.86
C ASP A 225 -11.00 -7.91 -9.58
N VAL A 226 -11.08 -6.56 -9.71
CA VAL A 226 -11.30 -5.67 -8.56
C VAL A 226 -12.73 -5.84 -8.02
N ARG A 227 -13.74 -5.82 -8.89
CA ARG A 227 -15.14 -6.08 -8.48
C ARG A 227 -15.27 -7.43 -7.79
N ARG A 228 -14.62 -8.47 -8.36
CA ARG A 228 -14.57 -9.79 -7.73
C ARG A 228 -13.91 -9.77 -6.34
N LEU A 229 -12.86 -8.98 -6.12
CA LEU A 229 -12.26 -8.83 -4.78
C LEU A 229 -13.24 -8.19 -3.82
N ALA A 230 -13.93 -7.12 -4.25
CA ALA A 230 -14.94 -6.46 -3.43
C ALA A 230 -16.08 -7.42 -3.04
N ASP A 231 -16.58 -8.23 -3.99
CA ASP A 231 -17.60 -9.25 -3.71
C ASP A 231 -17.11 -10.30 -2.71
N LEU A 232 -15.89 -10.81 -2.90
CA LEU A 232 -15.27 -11.80 -2.02
C LEU A 232 -15.04 -11.29 -0.59
N CYS A 233 -14.79 -9.99 -0.43
CA CYS A 233 -14.62 -9.32 0.87
C CYS A 233 -15.94 -8.82 1.45
N ASN A 234 -17.07 -8.95 0.74
CA ASN A 234 -18.33 -8.25 1.05
C ASN A 234 -18.09 -6.75 1.29
N ALA A 235 -17.27 -6.13 0.45
CA ALA A 235 -16.77 -4.77 0.61
C ALA A 235 -17.60 -3.77 -0.18
N ARG A 236 -17.70 -2.53 0.34
CA ARG A 236 -18.08 -1.38 -0.48
C ARG A 236 -16.99 -1.17 -1.55
N HIS A 237 -17.39 -0.89 -2.80
CA HIS A 237 -16.46 -0.60 -3.90
C HIS A 237 -16.65 0.83 -4.41
N ALA A 238 -15.56 1.58 -4.51
CA ALA A 238 -15.51 2.90 -5.12
C ALA A 238 -14.58 2.86 -6.35
N GLU A 239 -15.14 3.14 -7.52
CA GLU A 239 -14.41 3.17 -8.80
C GLU A 239 -14.24 4.63 -9.23
N LEU A 240 -12.99 5.07 -9.45
CA LEU A 240 -12.64 6.46 -9.71
C LEU A 240 -12.27 6.66 -11.17
N ALA A 241 -13.10 7.41 -11.91
CA ALA A 241 -12.86 7.72 -13.32
C ALA A 241 -11.65 8.66 -13.49
N GLY A 242 -10.84 8.41 -14.52
CA GLY A 242 -9.68 9.22 -14.89
C GLY A 242 -8.48 9.05 -13.93
N ILE A 243 -8.51 8.07 -13.04
CA ILE A 243 -7.47 7.78 -12.05
C ILE A 243 -6.77 6.47 -12.42
N GLY A 244 -5.44 6.47 -12.33
CA GLY A 244 -4.60 5.29 -12.54
C GLY A 244 -4.39 4.47 -11.29
N HIS A 245 -3.20 3.86 -11.19
CA HIS A 245 -2.85 2.94 -10.10
C HIS A 245 -2.54 3.65 -8.78
N SER A 246 -1.93 4.84 -8.81
CA SER A 246 -1.48 5.55 -7.60
C SER A 246 -2.57 6.42 -6.99
N ILE A 247 -3.70 5.81 -6.64
CA ILE A 247 -4.96 6.49 -6.24
C ILE A 247 -4.76 7.59 -5.20
N PRO A 248 -4.10 7.39 -4.04
CA PRO A 248 -3.91 8.45 -3.04
C PRO A 248 -3.08 9.63 -3.55
N ALA A 249 -2.17 9.43 -4.51
CA ALA A 249 -1.40 10.51 -5.11
C ALA A 249 -2.18 11.27 -6.18
N GLU A 250 -3.03 10.57 -6.94
CA GLU A 250 -3.79 11.13 -8.05
C GLU A 250 -5.07 11.83 -7.58
N ALA A 251 -5.72 11.30 -6.54
CA ALA A 251 -7.00 11.79 -6.04
C ALA A 251 -7.01 11.94 -4.49
N PRO A 252 -6.06 12.66 -3.88
CA PRO A 252 -5.89 12.69 -2.42
C PRO A 252 -7.16 13.16 -1.67
N ARG A 253 -7.86 14.18 -2.18
CA ARG A 253 -9.09 14.69 -1.54
C ARG A 253 -10.25 13.71 -1.62
N ILE A 254 -10.36 12.95 -2.72
CA ILE A 254 -11.41 11.95 -2.88
C ILE A 254 -11.13 10.78 -1.93
N VAL A 255 -9.87 10.33 -1.85
CA VAL A 255 -9.46 9.26 -0.93
C VAL A 255 -9.67 9.70 0.52
N GLU A 256 -9.26 10.92 0.87
CA GLU A 256 -9.48 11.50 2.20
C GLU A 256 -10.96 11.40 2.59
N LYS A 257 -11.85 11.93 1.75
CA LYS A 257 -13.30 11.91 2.00
C LYS A 257 -13.83 10.48 2.15
N LEU A 258 -13.59 9.62 1.15
CA LEU A 258 -14.12 8.25 1.13
C LEU A 258 -13.66 7.42 2.33
N VAL A 259 -12.38 7.54 2.70
CA VAL A 259 -11.81 6.75 3.79
C VAL A 259 -12.26 7.28 5.14
N LEU A 260 -12.28 8.61 5.36
CA LEU A 260 -12.80 9.19 6.61
C LEU A 260 -14.26 8.85 6.84
N GLU A 261 -15.13 8.99 5.83
CA GLU A 261 -16.54 8.61 5.91
C GLU A 261 -16.71 7.12 6.24
N PHE A 262 -15.94 6.27 5.59
CA PHE A 262 -15.99 4.82 5.82
C PHE A 262 -15.54 4.44 7.23
N LEU A 263 -14.44 5.00 7.73
CA LEU A 263 -13.89 4.68 9.05
C LEU A 263 -14.72 5.28 10.19
N SER A 264 -15.41 6.40 9.98
CA SER A 264 -16.25 7.06 10.99
C SER A 264 -17.64 6.44 11.11
N GLY A 265 -18.01 5.48 10.27
CA GLY A 265 -19.35 4.88 10.27
C GLY A 265 -20.47 5.85 9.89
N SER A 266 -20.14 7.04 9.41
CA SER A 266 -21.11 8.02 8.95
C SER A 266 -21.57 7.65 7.54
N SER A 267 -22.72 6.98 7.46
CA SER A 267 -23.46 6.78 6.22
C SER A 267 -24.28 8.06 5.91
N GLU A 268 -23.62 9.08 5.39
CA GLU A 268 -24.29 10.09 4.59
C GLU A 268 -23.93 9.78 3.12
N TYR A 269 -24.74 8.89 2.51
CA TYR A 269 -25.17 8.91 1.10
C TYR A 269 -26.12 7.72 0.84
#